data_5e1708e8d88372e602e9fecf888a6ed3
#
_entry.id   5e1708e8d88372e602e9fecf888a6ed3
#
_cell.length_a   1.000
_cell.length_b   1.000
_cell.length_c   1.000
_cell.angle_alpha   90.00
_cell.angle_beta   90.00
_cell.angle_gamma   90.00
#
_symmetry.space_group_name_H-M   'P 1'
#
loop_
_entity.id
_entity.type
_entity.pdbx_description
1 polymer ?
#
loop_
_entity_poly.entity_id
_entity_poly.type
_entity_poly.pdbx_seq_one_letter_code
_entity_poly.pdbx_strand_id
1 'polypeptide(L)'
;MRSVMELVPERDQLKLAAPLKKNGLRVNLLALGDVGATLLLGLKTQGGGIIDTIGIFDVNENVMARYEIEMNQIGWPFGMKELPKVVMLRESELFDCDMFVFCASKSIPPIGTQGDVRMMQLEANSKIAAHYGQLAKEVGFKGIFAVVSDPVDPLCKAVLRSSGLAPGQIRGYGLGVMNKRAEYFAARDERFASYLEEGRAFGPHGGDLVIANSIANYDHELSLELTKLTVEANLQVRALGFKPFFAPAFSSGAISLLLTLTGQWNCSSVYLGKDFDGAFLGIKNRITDDGTVEIEDLPLPQKLYERIEHAYNNLLKL
;
A
#
# COMPACT_ATOMS: atom_id res chain seq x y z
N MET A 1 -10.49 2.95 -27.66
CA MET A 1 -10.24 2.95 -26.22
C MET A 1 -9.12 1.95 -25.96
N ARG A 2 -8.23 2.26 -25.03
CA ARG A 2 -7.09 1.42 -24.70
C ARG A 2 -7.28 0.82 -23.31
N SER A 3 -6.56 -0.25 -23.00
CA SER A 3 -6.58 -0.87 -21.67
C SER A 3 -5.28 -0.56 -20.92
N VAL A 4 -5.32 -0.48 -19.60
CA VAL A 4 -4.11 -0.40 -18.77
C VAL A 4 -3.19 -1.59 -19.01
N MET A 5 -3.73 -2.71 -19.43
CA MET A 5 -2.99 -3.93 -19.76
C MET A 5 -2.13 -3.78 -21.03
N GLU A 6 -2.41 -2.79 -21.86
CA GLU A 6 -1.59 -2.46 -23.03
C GLU A 6 -0.29 -1.70 -22.69
N LEU A 7 -0.13 -1.23 -21.44
CA LEU A 7 1.16 -0.69 -20.97
C LEU A 7 2.28 -1.73 -21.08
N VAL A 8 1.94 -2.99 -20.81
CA VAL A 8 2.86 -4.13 -20.92
C VAL A 8 2.09 -5.32 -21.52
N PRO A 9 2.00 -5.41 -22.86
CA PRO A 9 1.21 -6.46 -23.53
C PRO A 9 1.71 -7.87 -23.19
N GLU A 10 3.03 -8.06 -23.14
CA GLU A 10 3.68 -9.30 -22.74
C GLU A 10 4.14 -9.20 -21.28
N ARG A 11 3.24 -9.45 -20.32
CA ARG A 11 3.53 -9.35 -18.89
C ARG A 11 3.47 -10.69 -18.19
N ASP A 12 4.12 -10.77 -17.04
CA ASP A 12 4.02 -11.93 -16.17
C ASP A 12 2.60 -12.06 -15.60
N GLN A 13 2.12 -13.31 -15.52
CA GLN A 13 0.93 -13.59 -14.73
C GLN A 13 1.30 -13.53 -13.24
N LEU A 14 0.67 -12.64 -12.52
CA LEU A 14 0.94 -12.46 -11.10
C LEU A 14 0.19 -13.50 -10.27
N LYS A 15 0.94 -14.26 -9.47
CA LYS A 15 0.38 -15.26 -8.57
C LYS A 15 1.15 -15.29 -7.26
N LEU A 16 0.46 -15.56 -6.16
CA LEU A 16 1.09 -15.86 -4.88
C LEU A 16 1.77 -17.23 -4.93
N ALA A 17 2.79 -17.43 -4.10
CA ALA A 17 3.44 -18.73 -3.96
C ALA A 17 2.50 -19.83 -3.39
N ALA A 18 1.49 -19.42 -2.63
CA ALA A 18 0.40 -20.28 -2.15
C ALA A 18 -0.88 -19.44 -2.02
N PRO A 19 -2.08 -20.04 -2.20
CA PRO A 19 -3.34 -19.37 -1.93
C PRO A 19 -3.43 -18.88 -0.48
N LEU A 20 -4.09 -17.74 -0.24
CA LEU A 20 -4.34 -17.24 1.10
C LEU A 20 -5.37 -18.13 1.83
N LYS A 21 -5.14 -18.37 3.11
CA LYS A 21 -6.15 -18.94 4.01
C LYS A 21 -7.30 -17.95 4.18
N LYS A 22 -8.50 -18.43 4.41
CA LYS A 22 -9.69 -17.57 4.59
C LYS A 22 -9.78 -16.92 5.98
N ASN A 23 -9.14 -17.53 6.97
CA ASN A 23 -9.11 -17.07 8.37
C ASN A 23 -7.87 -17.64 9.06
N GLY A 24 -7.64 -17.27 10.29
CA GLY A 24 -6.51 -17.73 11.08
C GLY A 24 -5.17 -17.19 10.55
N LEU A 25 -5.19 -16.03 9.93
CA LEU A 25 -4.00 -15.44 9.32
C LEU A 25 -3.08 -14.84 10.39
N ARG A 26 -1.79 -14.91 10.12
CA ARG A 26 -0.76 -14.20 10.88
C ARG A 26 -0.19 -13.06 10.06
N VAL A 27 -0.24 -11.85 10.63
CA VAL A 27 0.32 -10.63 10.03
C VAL A 27 1.45 -10.13 10.92
N ASN A 28 2.65 -10.00 10.38
CA ASN A 28 3.79 -9.45 11.13
C ASN A 28 4.13 -8.05 10.65
N LEU A 29 4.27 -7.11 11.58
CA LEU A 29 4.44 -5.69 11.34
C LEU A 29 5.83 -5.23 11.79
N LEU A 30 6.57 -4.62 10.89
CA LEU A 30 7.86 -4.00 11.14
C LEU A 30 7.72 -2.49 11.30
N ALA A 31 8.26 -1.96 12.39
CA ALA A 31 8.32 -0.57 12.81
C ALA A 31 6.98 0.04 13.27
N LEU A 32 7.02 0.58 14.50
CA LEU A 32 5.86 1.07 15.24
C LEU A 32 5.90 2.61 15.40
N GLY A 33 6.35 3.30 14.35
CA GLY A 33 6.22 4.76 14.24
C GLY A 33 4.79 5.21 14.02
N ASP A 34 4.57 6.49 13.69
CA ASP A 34 3.23 7.09 13.53
C ASP A 34 2.30 6.24 12.63
N VAL A 35 2.80 5.80 11.47
CA VAL A 35 2.03 4.98 10.52
C VAL A 35 1.85 3.55 11.03
N GLY A 36 2.93 2.88 11.43
CA GLY A 36 2.88 1.48 11.85
C GLY A 36 2.02 1.26 13.09
N ALA A 37 2.12 2.13 14.09
CA ALA A 37 1.30 2.05 15.30
C ALA A 37 -0.20 2.29 15.02
N THR A 38 -0.51 3.24 14.14
CA THR A 38 -1.90 3.52 13.74
C THR A 38 -2.47 2.37 12.90
N LEU A 39 -1.66 1.80 12.00
CA LEU A 39 -2.01 0.61 11.23
C LEU A 39 -2.25 -0.59 12.15
N LEU A 40 -1.38 -0.81 13.14
CA LEU A 40 -1.54 -1.85 14.16
C LEU A 40 -2.90 -1.74 14.86
N LEU A 41 -3.28 -0.54 15.31
CA LEU A 41 -4.58 -0.28 15.91
C LEU A 41 -5.74 -0.62 14.95
N GLY A 42 -5.62 -0.27 13.68
CA GLY A 42 -6.59 -0.60 12.65
C GLY A 42 -6.75 -2.12 12.47
N LEU A 43 -5.65 -2.86 12.33
CA LEU A 43 -5.69 -4.32 12.22
C LEU A 43 -6.22 -4.97 13.49
N LYS A 44 -5.81 -4.48 14.68
CA LYS A 44 -6.31 -4.97 15.97
C LYS A 44 -7.82 -4.87 16.08
N THR A 45 -8.39 -3.73 15.71
CA THR A 45 -9.82 -3.46 15.90
C THR A 45 -10.72 -4.01 14.81
N GLN A 46 -10.21 -4.16 13.57
CA GLN A 46 -11.00 -4.58 12.41
C GLN A 46 -10.67 -5.99 11.90
N GLY A 47 -9.52 -6.55 12.29
CA GLY A 47 -9.04 -7.85 11.77
C GLY A 47 -9.69 -9.08 12.38
N GLY A 48 -10.59 -8.94 13.37
CA GLY A 48 -11.23 -10.08 14.02
C GLY A 48 -11.99 -10.98 13.03
N GLY A 49 -11.77 -12.30 13.12
CA GLY A 49 -12.31 -13.29 12.19
C GLY A 49 -11.50 -13.50 10.92
N ILE A 50 -10.47 -12.67 10.68
CA ILE A 50 -9.55 -12.76 9.53
C ILE A 50 -8.15 -13.08 10.04
N ILE A 51 -7.66 -12.27 10.97
CA ILE A 51 -6.33 -12.35 11.57
C ILE A 51 -6.45 -12.91 12.99
N ASP A 52 -5.70 -13.95 13.30
CA ASP A 52 -5.61 -14.48 14.66
C ASP A 52 -4.49 -13.80 15.45
N THR A 53 -3.36 -13.57 14.79
CA THR A 53 -2.17 -13.04 15.46
C THR A 53 -1.53 -11.91 14.65
N ILE A 54 -1.21 -10.82 15.33
CA ILE A 54 -0.39 -9.72 14.81
C ILE A 54 0.94 -9.77 15.56
N GLY A 55 2.01 -10.14 14.84
CA GLY A 55 3.37 -10.02 15.35
C GLY A 55 3.88 -8.61 15.17
N ILE A 56 4.57 -8.07 16.15
CA ILE A 56 5.16 -6.73 16.09
C ILE A 56 6.66 -6.75 16.34
N PHE A 57 7.40 -6.00 15.53
CA PHE A 57 8.82 -5.81 15.71
C PHE A 57 9.21 -4.34 15.51
N ASP A 58 9.98 -3.82 16.44
CA ASP A 58 10.63 -2.52 16.39
C ASP A 58 12.03 -2.63 17.01
N VAL A 59 12.96 -1.80 16.59
CA VAL A 59 14.32 -1.76 17.17
C VAL A 59 14.33 -1.32 18.64
N ASN A 60 13.25 -0.70 19.12
CA ASN A 60 13.05 -0.29 20.50
C ASN A 60 12.13 -1.29 21.22
N GLU A 61 12.70 -2.13 22.07
CA GLU A 61 11.95 -3.14 22.83
C GLU A 61 10.88 -2.54 23.75
N ASN A 62 11.10 -1.36 24.31
CA ASN A 62 10.10 -0.69 25.14
C ASN A 62 8.87 -0.26 24.35
N VAL A 63 9.06 0.11 23.08
CA VAL A 63 7.95 0.41 22.16
C VAL A 63 7.14 -0.85 21.89
N MET A 64 7.80 -1.97 21.62
CA MET A 64 7.11 -3.26 21.42
C MET A 64 6.34 -3.68 22.67
N ALA A 65 6.98 -3.65 23.84
CA ALA A 65 6.35 -4.02 25.10
C ALA A 65 5.11 -3.15 25.43
N ARG A 66 5.23 -1.85 25.21
CA ARG A 66 4.09 -0.92 25.34
C ARG A 66 2.92 -1.35 24.45
N TYR A 67 3.16 -1.54 23.17
CA TYR A 67 2.08 -1.89 22.23
C TYR A 67 1.53 -3.29 22.45
N GLU A 68 2.35 -4.25 22.87
CA GLU A 68 1.87 -5.58 23.25
C GLU A 68 0.88 -5.49 24.40
N ILE A 69 1.22 -4.75 25.47
CA ILE A 69 0.36 -4.55 26.63
C ILE A 69 -0.92 -3.79 26.26
N GLU A 70 -0.79 -2.59 25.65
CA GLU A 70 -1.94 -1.74 25.36
C GLU A 70 -2.91 -2.37 24.35
N MET A 71 -2.40 -2.99 23.27
CA MET A 71 -3.24 -3.58 22.23
C MET A 71 -3.99 -4.82 22.74
N ASN A 72 -3.39 -5.62 23.60
CA ASN A 72 -4.08 -6.79 24.17
C ASN A 72 -5.13 -6.42 25.25
N GLN A 73 -5.14 -5.17 25.72
CA GLN A 73 -6.21 -4.65 26.57
C GLN A 73 -7.40 -4.10 25.76
N ILE A 74 -7.27 -3.95 24.43
CA ILE A 74 -8.38 -3.59 23.53
C ILE A 74 -9.18 -4.85 23.23
N GLY A 75 -10.45 -4.88 23.66
CA GLY A 75 -11.32 -6.04 23.45
C GLY A 75 -12.79 -5.73 23.71
N TRP A 76 -13.65 -6.60 23.23
CA TRP A 76 -15.08 -6.57 23.54
C TRP A 76 -15.34 -7.26 24.86
N PRO A 77 -16.21 -6.72 25.73
CA PRO A 77 -16.50 -7.34 27.00
C PRO A 77 -17.16 -8.71 26.80
N PHE A 78 -16.96 -9.60 27.76
CA PHE A 78 -17.60 -10.92 27.84
C PHE A 78 -17.37 -11.82 26.61
N GLY A 79 -16.27 -11.62 25.87
CA GLY A 79 -15.97 -12.45 24.69
C GLY A 79 -16.94 -12.30 23.50
N MET A 80 -17.67 -11.18 23.44
CA MET A 80 -18.65 -10.93 22.36
C MET A 80 -18.06 -10.98 20.95
N LYS A 81 -16.80 -10.60 20.81
CA LYS A 81 -16.03 -10.65 19.56
C LYS A 81 -14.57 -10.83 19.87
N GLU A 82 -13.96 -11.82 19.24
CA GLU A 82 -12.52 -12.01 19.33
C GLU A 82 -11.78 -11.02 18.42
N LEU A 83 -10.69 -10.47 18.93
CA LEU A 83 -9.78 -9.60 18.20
C LEU A 83 -8.40 -10.24 18.12
N PRO A 84 -7.60 -9.94 17.08
CA PRO A 84 -6.28 -10.50 16.91
C PRO A 84 -5.42 -10.34 18.17
N LYS A 85 -4.68 -11.38 18.55
CA LYS A 85 -3.67 -11.30 19.60
C LYS A 85 -2.44 -10.57 19.07
N VAL A 86 -1.90 -9.62 19.85
CA VAL A 86 -0.63 -8.96 19.52
C VAL A 86 0.50 -9.63 20.29
N VAL A 87 1.62 -9.94 19.60
CA VAL A 87 2.79 -10.61 20.19
C VAL A 87 4.07 -9.91 19.74
N MET A 88 5.02 -9.76 20.67
CA MET A 88 6.37 -9.28 20.35
C MET A 88 7.13 -10.35 19.58
N LEU A 89 7.92 -9.94 18.59
CA LEU A 89 8.75 -10.81 17.77
C LEU A 89 10.24 -10.52 17.98
N ARG A 90 11.06 -11.54 17.75
CA ARG A 90 12.47 -11.35 17.36
C ARG A 90 12.56 -11.12 15.87
N GLU A 91 13.62 -10.48 15.40
CA GLU A 91 13.82 -10.23 13.97
C GLU A 91 13.79 -11.52 13.13
N SER A 92 14.31 -12.62 13.68
CA SER A 92 14.29 -13.93 13.03
C SER A 92 12.89 -14.53 12.83
N GLU A 93 11.86 -14.01 13.50
CA GLU A 93 10.47 -14.47 13.42
C GLU A 93 9.61 -13.61 12.49
N LEU A 94 10.16 -12.53 11.90
CA LEU A 94 9.42 -11.59 11.08
C LEU A 94 8.69 -12.23 9.89
N PHE A 95 9.28 -13.25 9.29
CA PHE A 95 8.74 -13.93 8.10
C PHE A 95 8.00 -15.22 8.40
N ASP A 96 7.77 -15.57 9.69
CA ASP A 96 6.85 -16.63 10.08
C ASP A 96 5.41 -16.10 10.08
N CYS A 97 4.86 -15.80 8.90
CA CYS A 97 3.55 -15.18 8.73
C CYS A 97 2.98 -15.36 7.32
N ASP A 98 1.68 -15.08 7.18
CA ASP A 98 1.00 -15.05 5.89
C ASP A 98 1.21 -13.69 5.17
N MET A 99 1.40 -12.60 5.93
CA MET A 99 1.73 -11.27 5.41
C MET A 99 2.73 -10.56 6.32
N PHE A 100 3.85 -10.15 5.74
CA PHE A 100 4.82 -9.25 6.37
C PHE A 100 4.57 -7.82 5.93
N VAL A 101 4.44 -6.88 6.86
CA VAL A 101 4.11 -5.46 6.61
C VAL A 101 5.30 -4.59 6.95
N PHE A 102 5.86 -3.97 5.93
CA PHE A 102 7.02 -3.08 6.01
C PHE A 102 6.56 -1.63 6.17
N CYS A 103 6.68 -1.06 7.39
CA CYS A 103 6.40 0.34 7.71
C CYS A 103 7.65 1.13 8.08
N ALA A 104 8.84 0.52 8.00
CA ALA A 104 10.08 1.19 8.37
C ALA A 104 10.42 2.33 7.41
N SER A 105 10.82 3.45 7.97
CA SER A 105 11.25 4.63 7.22
C SER A 105 12.34 5.36 8.00
N LYS A 106 13.34 5.86 7.31
CA LYS A 106 14.26 6.83 7.89
C LYS A 106 13.56 8.19 7.99
N SER A 107 13.80 8.90 9.08
CA SER A 107 13.21 10.22 9.32
C SER A 107 13.42 11.16 8.12
N ILE A 108 12.38 11.93 7.81
CA ILE A 108 12.45 12.99 6.80
C ILE A 108 13.54 13.97 7.21
N PRO A 109 14.46 14.36 6.31
CA PRO A 109 15.46 15.37 6.61
C PRO A 109 14.82 16.66 7.15
N PRO A 110 15.50 17.42 8.02
CA PRO A 110 14.99 18.67 8.57
C PRO A 110 14.57 19.66 7.47
N ILE A 111 13.61 20.52 7.78
CA ILE A 111 13.22 21.63 6.88
C ILE A 111 14.45 22.48 6.60
N GLY A 112 14.75 22.74 5.32
CA GLY A 112 15.94 23.51 4.88
C GLY A 112 17.12 22.64 4.42
N THR A 113 17.01 21.30 4.44
CA THR A 113 18.03 20.42 3.83
C THR A 113 18.15 20.71 2.33
N GLN A 114 19.39 20.97 1.88
CA GLN A 114 19.66 21.17 0.45
C GLN A 114 19.70 19.85 -0.31
N GLY A 115 19.19 19.84 -1.55
CA GLY A 115 19.14 18.67 -2.42
C GLY A 115 17.74 18.10 -2.60
N ASP A 116 17.64 17.05 -3.41
CA ASP A 116 16.37 16.32 -3.62
C ASP A 116 16.06 15.41 -2.44
N VAL A 117 15.24 15.93 -1.52
CA VAL A 117 14.84 15.23 -0.28
C VAL A 117 14.14 13.90 -0.59
N ARG A 118 13.36 13.80 -1.69
CA ARG A 118 12.68 12.55 -2.09
C ARG A 118 13.68 11.49 -2.52
N MET A 119 14.70 11.87 -3.29
CA MET A 119 15.73 10.93 -3.73
C MET A 119 16.61 10.46 -2.57
N MET A 120 16.97 11.36 -1.64
CA MET A 120 17.70 11.00 -0.42
C MET A 120 16.90 10.03 0.46
N GLN A 121 15.61 10.28 0.61
CA GLN A 121 14.70 9.42 1.37
C GLN A 121 14.52 8.06 0.67
N LEU A 122 14.37 8.05 -0.67
CA LEU A 122 14.29 6.84 -1.46
C LEU A 122 15.53 5.98 -1.29
N GLU A 123 16.73 6.54 -1.41
CA GLU A 123 17.99 5.79 -1.25
C GLU A 123 18.09 5.15 0.15
N ALA A 124 17.80 5.93 1.19
CA ALA A 124 17.88 5.45 2.57
C ALA A 124 16.85 4.34 2.85
N ASN A 125 15.60 4.53 2.42
CA ASN A 125 14.52 3.56 2.62
C ASN A 125 14.70 2.31 1.75
N SER A 126 15.26 2.45 0.53
CA SER A 126 15.58 1.31 -0.33
C SER A 126 16.61 0.37 0.29
N LYS A 127 17.60 0.91 1.00
CA LYS A 127 18.60 0.10 1.74
C LYS A 127 17.93 -0.73 2.85
N ILE A 128 16.99 -0.12 3.57
CA ILE A 128 16.22 -0.84 4.62
C ILE A 128 15.32 -1.90 3.98
N ALA A 129 14.58 -1.53 2.93
CA ALA A 129 13.70 -2.47 2.23
C ALA A 129 14.48 -3.64 1.61
N ALA A 130 15.65 -3.38 1.03
CA ALA A 130 16.52 -4.41 0.48
C ALA A 130 17.07 -5.34 1.57
N HIS A 131 17.40 -4.85 2.77
CA HIS A 131 17.82 -5.67 3.89
C HIS A 131 16.73 -6.69 4.27
N TYR A 132 15.50 -6.23 4.49
CA TYR A 132 14.39 -7.14 4.80
C TYR A 132 13.99 -8.01 3.61
N GLY A 133 14.17 -7.54 2.38
CA GLY A 133 14.06 -8.37 1.18
C GLY A 133 15.05 -9.53 1.19
N GLN A 134 16.31 -9.28 1.55
CA GLN A 134 17.32 -10.32 1.67
C GLN A 134 16.99 -11.33 2.79
N LEU A 135 16.52 -10.88 3.95
CA LEU A 135 16.07 -11.78 5.02
C LEU A 135 14.89 -12.66 4.57
N ALA A 136 13.93 -12.10 3.83
CA ALA A 136 12.82 -12.86 3.25
C ALA A 136 13.30 -13.96 2.30
N LYS A 137 14.36 -13.67 1.50
CA LYS A 137 15.00 -14.65 0.62
C LYS A 137 15.67 -15.77 1.40
N GLU A 138 16.43 -15.44 2.43
CA GLU A 138 17.19 -16.41 3.25
C GLU A 138 16.29 -17.44 3.91
N VAL A 139 15.10 -17.04 4.36
CA VAL A 139 14.11 -17.95 4.96
C VAL A 139 13.17 -18.58 3.94
N GLY A 140 13.26 -18.22 2.66
CA GLY A 140 12.37 -18.72 1.62
C GLY A 140 10.91 -18.32 1.82
N PHE A 141 10.65 -17.07 2.22
CA PHE A 141 9.32 -16.55 2.53
C PHE A 141 8.31 -16.81 1.39
N LYS A 142 7.10 -17.24 1.74
CA LYS A 142 6.04 -17.61 0.78
C LYS A 142 4.80 -16.72 0.87
N GLY A 143 4.71 -15.88 1.90
CA GLY A 143 3.60 -14.96 2.12
C GLY A 143 3.68 -13.69 1.26
N ILE A 144 2.86 -12.69 1.61
CA ILE A 144 2.83 -11.39 0.98
C ILE A 144 3.82 -10.45 1.67
N PHE A 145 4.70 -9.80 0.89
CA PHE A 145 5.53 -8.69 1.35
C PHE A 145 4.79 -7.38 1.03
N ALA A 146 4.19 -6.78 2.05
CA ALA A 146 3.39 -5.55 1.95
C ALA A 146 4.23 -4.32 2.30
N VAL A 147 4.44 -3.42 1.34
CA VAL A 147 5.17 -2.16 1.52
C VAL A 147 4.19 -1.04 1.84
N VAL A 148 4.27 -0.46 3.05
CA VAL A 148 3.44 0.66 3.53
C VAL A 148 4.31 1.89 3.85
N SER A 149 5.51 1.95 3.33
CA SER A 149 6.47 3.04 3.52
C SER A 149 6.68 3.82 2.22
N ASP A 150 6.94 5.12 2.30
CA ASP A 150 7.17 5.98 1.16
C ASP A 150 8.66 6.05 0.73
N PRO A 151 8.89 6.19 -0.59
CA PRO A 151 7.95 6.11 -1.70
C PRO A 151 7.60 4.65 -2.05
N VAL A 152 6.30 4.33 -2.02
CA VAL A 152 5.78 2.95 -2.07
C VAL A 152 6.30 2.14 -3.27
N ASP A 153 6.05 2.62 -4.49
CA ASP A 153 6.29 1.86 -5.71
C ASP A 153 7.79 1.58 -5.97
N PRO A 154 8.69 2.56 -5.81
CA PRO A 154 10.13 2.31 -5.88
C PRO A 154 10.64 1.36 -4.80
N LEU A 155 10.07 1.40 -3.58
CA LEU A 155 10.44 0.45 -2.52
C LEU A 155 10.00 -0.96 -2.84
N CYS A 156 8.83 -1.17 -3.46
CA CYS A 156 8.43 -2.47 -3.98
C CYS A 156 9.44 -3.03 -4.99
N LYS A 157 9.97 -2.16 -5.87
CA LYS A 157 11.02 -2.53 -6.83
C LYS A 157 12.33 -2.89 -6.13
N ALA A 158 12.70 -2.19 -5.07
CA ALA A 158 13.88 -2.52 -4.25
C ALA A 158 13.73 -3.90 -3.57
N VAL A 159 12.55 -4.20 -3.03
CA VAL A 159 12.22 -5.53 -2.49
C VAL A 159 12.29 -6.59 -3.57
N LEU A 160 11.71 -6.37 -4.75
CA LEU A 160 11.74 -7.32 -5.86
C LEU A 160 13.18 -7.72 -6.25
N ARG A 161 14.06 -6.73 -6.35
CA ARG A 161 15.47 -6.94 -6.72
C ARG A 161 16.28 -7.69 -5.65
N SER A 162 15.89 -7.61 -4.38
CA SER A 162 16.66 -8.17 -3.26
C SER A 162 16.11 -9.50 -2.70
N SER A 163 14.81 -9.73 -2.82
CA SER A 163 14.12 -10.79 -2.08
C SER A 163 14.06 -12.13 -2.80
N GLY A 164 14.18 -12.16 -4.11
CA GLY A 164 13.90 -13.37 -4.91
C GLY A 164 12.44 -13.86 -4.84
N LEU A 165 11.53 -13.03 -4.28
CA LEU A 165 10.09 -13.30 -4.28
C LEU A 165 9.51 -13.19 -5.69
N ALA A 166 8.46 -13.95 -5.97
CA ALA A 166 7.68 -13.74 -7.18
C ALA A 166 7.02 -12.35 -7.15
N PRO A 167 6.93 -11.65 -8.31
CA PRO A 167 6.36 -10.30 -8.35
C PRO A 167 4.95 -10.19 -7.74
N GLY A 168 4.13 -11.26 -7.84
CA GLY A 168 2.79 -11.33 -7.25
C GLY A 168 2.75 -11.35 -5.73
N GLN A 169 3.87 -11.70 -5.05
CA GLN A 169 3.98 -11.68 -3.59
C GLN A 169 4.26 -10.28 -3.03
N ILE A 170 4.72 -9.34 -3.85
CA ILE A 170 5.09 -7.99 -3.42
C ILE A 170 3.96 -7.03 -3.76
N ARG A 171 3.53 -6.24 -2.78
CA ARG A 171 2.42 -5.31 -2.95
C ARG A 171 2.70 -3.98 -2.26
N GLY A 172 2.35 -2.87 -2.93
CA GLY A 172 2.51 -1.53 -2.39
C GLY A 172 1.18 -0.93 -1.92
N TYR A 173 1.18 -0.27 -0.79
CA TYR A 173 -0.03 0.27 -0.15
C TYR A 173 0.08 1.78 0.06
N GLY A 174 -0.27 2.54 -0.98
CA GLY A 174 -0.29 4.01 -0.98
C GLY A 174 -1.55 4.57 -1.66
N LEU A 175 -2.08 3.84 -2.67
CA LEU A 175 -3.18 4.33 -3.50
C LEU A 175 -4.53 4.39 -2.76
N GLY A 176 -4.75 3.56 -1.74
CA GLY A 176 -6.01 3.53 -0.99
C GLY A 176 -6.40 4.88 -0.38
N VAL A 177 -5.45 5.58 0.23
CA VAL A 177 -5.72 6.93 0.76
C VAL A 177 -5.92 7.96 -0.34
N MET A 178 -5.27 7.80 -1.50
CA MET A 178 -5.46 8.72 -2.63
C MET A 178 -6.87 8.59 -3.21
N ASN A 179 -7.36 7.36 -3.36
CA ASN A 179 -8.76 7.11 -3.73
C ASN A 179 -9.72 7.77 -2.73
N LYS A 180 -9.51 7.59 -1.42
CA LYS A 180 -10.38 8.18 -0.39
C LYS A 180 -10.31 9.70 -0.30
N ARG A 181 -9.16 10.32 -0.61
CA ARG A 181 -9.04 11.78 -0.73
C ARG A 181 -9.84 12.30 -1.93
N ALA A 182 -9.77 11.63 -3.07
CA ALA A 182 -10.59 11.99 -4.24
C ALA A 182 -12.09 11.89 -3.92
N GLU A 183 -12.53 10.81 -3.27
CA GLU A 183 -13.92 10.66 -2.80
C GLU A 183 -14.31 11.77 -1.80
N TYR A 184 -13.40 12.18 -0.90
CA TYR A 184 -13.63 13.25 0.06
C TYR A 184 -13.93 14.58 -0.62
N PHE A 185 -13.21 14.93 -1.69
CA PHE A 185 -13.45 16.15 -2.46
C PHE A 185 -14.69 15.99 -3.34
N ALA A 186 -14.90 14.84 -3.97
CA ALA A 186 -16.06 14.57 -4.80
C ALA A 186 -17.39 14.66 -4.03
N ALA A 187 -17.40 14.24 -2.76
CA ALA A 187 -18.58 14.37 -1.89
C ALA A 187 -18.89 15.82 -1.46
N ARG A 188 -18.02 16.80 -1.77
CA ARG A 188 -18.12 18.21 -1.35
C ARG A 188 -18.26 19.19 -2.51
N ASP A 189 -18.07 18.73 -3.73
CA ASP A 189 -18.18 19.55 -4.94
C ASP A 189 -18.88 18.74 -6.04
N GLU A 190 -20.08 19.18 -6.40
CA GLU A 190 -20.95 18.49 -7.38
C GLU A 190 -20.27 18.29 -8.74
N ARG A 191 -19.30 19.14 -9.10
CA ARG A 191 -18.52 18.98 -10.35
C ARG A 191 -17.77 17.63 -10.40
N PHE A 192 -17.41 17.08 -9.25
CA PHE A 192 -16.68 15.82 -9.14
C PHE A 192 -17.56 14.63 -8.71
N ALA A 193 -18.89 14.81 -8.58
CA ALA A 193 -19.79 13.80 -8.05
C ALA A 193 -19.71 12.46 -8.79
N SER A 194 -19.45 12.46 -10.10
CA SER A 194 -19.26 11.26 -10.91
C SER A 194 -18.13 10.34 -10.40
N TYR A 195 -17.14 10.90 -9.68
CA TYR A 195 -16.07 10.11 -9.10
C TYR A 195 -16.57 9.06 -8.11
N LEU A 196 -17.63 9.34 -7.38
CA LEU A 196 -18.14 8.45 -6.33
C LEU A 196 -18.60 7.09 -6.89
N GLU A 197 -19.04 7.04 -8.14
CA GLU A 197 -19.54 5.82 -8.80
C GLU A 197 -18.59 5.33 -9.89
N GLU A 198 -18.09 6.23 -10.73
CA GLU A 198 -17.37 5.91 -11.96
C GLU A 198 -15.87 6.24 -11.88
N GLY A 199 -15.43 6.94 -10.83
CA GLY A 199 -14.05 7.40 -10.69
C GLY A 199 -13.06 6.29 -10.41
N ARG A 200 -11.80 6.52 -10.79
CA ARG A 200 -10.68 5.61 -10.52
C ARG A 200 -9.40 6.38 -10.20
N ALA A 201 -8.62 5.78 -9.33
CA ALA A 201 -7.26 6.24 -9.01
C ALA A 201 -6.22 5.28 -9.63
N PHE A 202 -5.19 5.86 -10.23
CA PHE A 202 -4.07 5.12 -10.82
C PHE A 202 -2.74 5.80 -10.46
N GLY A 203 -1.64 5.05 -10.58
CA GLY A 203 -0.29 5.58 -10.48
C GLY A 203 0.28 5.56 -9.06
N PRO A 204 1.43 6.20 -8.86
CA PRO A 204 2.12 6.21 -7.59
C PRO A 204 1.40 7.06 -6.53
N HIS A 205 1.73 6.79 -5.28
CA HIS A 205 1.41 7.71 -4.19
C HIS A 205 2.32 8.95 -4.27
N GLY A 206 1.98 9.92 -5.13
CA GLY A 206 2.83 11.12 -5.29
C GLY A 206 2.54 11.95 -6.53
N GLY A 207 3.61 12.51 -7.12
CA GLY A 207 3.52 13.53 -8.16
C GLY A 207 2.85 13.09 -9.46
N ASP A 208 3.00 11.82 -9.83
CA ASP A 208 2.41 11.25 -11.06
C ASP A 208 1.09 10.51 -10.79
N LEU A 209 0.41 10.81 -9.68
CA LEU A 209 -0.93 10.29 -9.41
C LEU A 209 -1.90 10.71 -10.52
N VAL A 210 -2.79 9.81 -10.91
CA VAL A 210 -3.85 10.06 -11.87
C VAL A 210 -5.19 9.72 -11.24
N ILE A 211 -6.03 10.74 -11.05
CA ILE A 211 -7.42 10.59 -10.64
C ILE A 211 -8.30 10.83 -11.87
N ALA A 212 -9.01 9.78 -12.31
CA ALA A 212 -10.03 9.89 -13.35
C ALA A 212 -11.37 10.25 -12.70
N ASN A 213 -11.94 11.41 -13.01
CA ASN A 213 -13.23 11.84 -12.47
C ASN A 213 -14.37 10.86 -12.81
N SER A 214 -14.29 10.24 -13.97
CA SER A 214 -15.18 9.18 -14.46
C SER A 214 -14.42 8.36 -15.51
N ILE A 215 -14.67 7.05 -15.59
CA ILE A 215 -14.17 6.22 -16.70
C ILE A 215 -15.12 6.31 -17.91
N ALA A 216 -16.42 6.35 -17.68
CA ALA A 216 -17.42 6.38 -18.75
C ALA A 216 -17.51 7.78 -19.40
N ASN A 217 -17.48 8.83 -18.59
CA ASN A 217 -17.64 10.22 -19.00
C ASN A 217 -16.41 11.06 -18.59
N TYR A 218 -15.23 10.63 -19.03
CA TYR A 218 -13.96 11.26 -18.66
C TYR A 218 -13.88 12.70 -19.13
N ASP A 219 -13.72 13.60 -18.19
CA ASP A 219 -13.37 15.01 -18.43
C ASP A 219 -11.93 15.26 -18.00
N HIS A 220 -11.09 15.71 -18.93
CA HIS A 220 -9.66 15.87 -18.70
C HIS A 220 -9.35 16.97 -17.68
N GLU A 221 -10.03 18.10 -17.77
CA GLU A 221 -9.76 19.26 -16.90
C GLU A 221 -10.26 19.00 -15.48
N LEU A 222 -11.46 18.43 -15.31
CA LEU A 222 -11.94 17.99 -14.01
C LEU A 222 -11.05 16.92 -13.39
N SER A 223 -10.55 15.99 -14.19
CA SER A 223 -9.61 14.96 -13.76
C SER A 223 -8.28 15.57 -13.27
N LEU A 224 -7.74 16.58 -13.96
CA LEU A 224 -6.53 17.27 -13.54
C LEU A 224 -6.75 18.03 -12.23
N GLU A 225 -7.86 18.76 -12.10
CA GLU A 225 -8.22 19.51 -10.90
C GLU A 225 -8.38 18.58 -9.70
N LEU A 226 -9.13 17.50 -9.85
CA LEU A 226 -9.34 16.51 -8.77
C LEU A 226 -8.04 15.79 -8.39
N THR A 227 -7.16 15.51 -9.36
CA THR A 227 -5.83 14.97 -9.10
C THR A 227 -5.01 15.92 -8.22
N LYS A 228 -4.98 17.21 -8.57
CA LYS A 228 -4.26 18.23 -7.79
C LYS A 228 -4.78 18.33 -6.36
N LEU A 229 -6.09 18.44 -6.18
CA LEU A 229 -6.71 18.47 -4.84
C LEU A 229 -6.34 17.23 -4.02
N THR A 230 -6.34 16.07 -4.64
CA THR A 230 -6.01 14.80 -3.99
C THR A 230 -4.54 14.74 -3.55
N VAL A 231 -3.62 15.14 -4.41
CA VAL A 231 -2.18 15.18 -4.09
C VAL A 231 -1.87 16.17 -2.97
N GLU A 232 -2.52 17.34 -3.00
CA GLU A 232 -2.31 18.43 -2.04
C GLU A 232 -3.10 18.29 -0.72
N ALA A 233 -3.96 17.29 -0.59
CA ALA A 233 -4.83 17.13 0.58
C ALA A 233 -4.08 17.09 1.94
N ASN A 234 -2.86 16.54 1.95
CA ASN A 234 -2.02 16.49 3.14
C ASN A 234 -1.52 17.87 3.59
N LEU A 235 -1.43 18.83 2.67
CA LEU A 235 -1.00 20.21 2.97
C LEU A 235 -2.01 20.93 3.87
N GLN A 236 -3.31 20.62 3.71
CA GLN A 236 -4.37 21.18 4.57
C GLN A 236 -4.16 20.79 6.03
N VAL A 237 -3.83 19.52 6.30
CA VAL A 237 -3.54 19.02 7.67
C VAL A 237 -2.24 19.65 8.21
N ARG A 238 -1.23 19.77 7.37
CA ARG A 238 0.04 20.42 7.74
C ARG A 238 -0.14 21.91 8.07
N ALA A 239 -1.00 22.62 7.35
CA ALA A 239 -1.32 24.02 7.61
C ALA A 239 -1.99 24.24 8.99
N LEU A 240 -2.64 23.19 9.53
CA LEU A 240 -3.18 23.19 10.89
C LEU A 240 -2.13 22.83 11.97
N GLY A 241 -0.87 22.57 11.58
CA GLY A 241 0.21 22.21 12.51
C GLY A 241 0.32 20.72 12.84
N PHE A 242 -0.38 19.83 12.11
CA PHE A 242 -0.38 18.40 12.40
C PHE A 242 0.30 17.56 11.31
N LYS A 243 0.74 16.35 11.69
CA LYS A 243 1.25 15.35 10.75
C LYS A 243 0.07 14.55 10.15
N PRO A 244 -0.03 14.40 8.82
CA PRO A 244 -1.16 13.73 8.15
C PRO A 244 -0.94 12.23 7.99
N PHE A 245 -0.86 11.45 9.09
CA PHE A 245 -0.57 10.01 9.02
C PHE A 245 -1.78 9.09 9.28
N PHE A 246 -2.86 9.57 9.92
CA PHE A 246 -4.02 8.72 10.21
C PHE A 246 -4.66 8.12 8.95
N ALA A 247 -5.01 8.96 7.98
CA ALA A 247 -5.68 8.50 6.77
C ALA A 247 -4.80 7.54 5.94
N PRO A 248 -3.50 7.79 5.70
CA PRO A 248 -2.62 6.80 5.08
C PRO A 248 -2.55 5.48 5.83
N ALA A 249 -2.37 5.51 7.15
CA ALA A 249 -2.26 4.31 7.98
C ALA A 249 -3.54 3.46 8.00
N PHE A 250 -4.73 4.09 7.92
CA PHE A 250 -6.00 3.37 7.85
C PHE A 250 -6.37 3.00 6.42
N SER A 251 -6.52 3.96 5.51
CA SER A 251 -7.07 3.69 4.17
C SER A 251 -6.12 2.92 3.27
N SER A 252 -4.83 3.28 3.23
CA SER A 252 -3.82 2.50 2.48
C SER A 252 -3.27 1.35 3.29
N GLY A 253 -3.13 1.52 4.61
CA GLY A 253 -2.66 0.48 5.53
C GLY A 253 -3.79 -0.51 5.88
N ALA A 254 -4.35 -0.42 7.10
CA ALA A 254 -5.18 -1.45 7.69
C ALA A 254 -6.34 -1.92 6.79
N ILE A 255 -7.11 -1.00 6.19
CA ILE A 255 -8.27 -1.34 5.34
C ILE A 255 -7.82 -2.06 4.07
N SER A 256 -6.81 -1.52 3.33
CA SER A 256 -6.37 -2.15 2.09
C SER A 256 -5.68 -3.50 2.33
N LEU A 257 -4.96 -3.68 3.45
CA LEU A 257 -4.41 -4.97 3.86
C LEU A 257 -5.53 -5.99 4.13
N LEU A 258 -6.57 -5.63 4.89
CA LEU A 258 -7.71 -6.51 5.16
C LEU A 258 -8.47 -6.88 3.88
N LEU A 259 -8.71 -5.92 2.98
CA LEU A 259 -9.32 -6.18 1.68
C LEU A 259 -8.46 -7.15 0.84
N THR A 260 -7.13 -6.99 0.87
CA THR A 260 -6.21 -7.92 0.20
C THR A 260 -6.32 -9.33 0.79
N LEU A 261 -6.28 -9.46 2.12
CA LEU A 261 -6.35 -10.75 2.82
C LEU A 261 -7.69 -11.47 2.63
N THR A 262 -8.76 -10.72 2.34
CA THR A 262 -10.11 -11.26 2.08
C THR A 262 -10.47 -11.39 0.61
N GLY A 263 -9.51 -11.18 -0.31
CA GLY A 263 -9.73 -11.29 -1.76
C GLY A 263 -10.65 -10.21 -2.35
N GLN A 264 -10.86 -9.12 -1.61
CA GLN A 264 -11.71 -8.02 -2.05
C GLN A 264 -10.96 -7.03 -2.94
N TRP A 265 -11.70 -6.37 -3.84
CA TRP A 265 -11.15 -5.27 -4.64
C TRP A 265 -10.64 -4.14 -3.77
N ASN A 266 -9.41 -3.71 -4.01
CA ASN A 266 -8.79 -2.59 -3.32
C ASN A 266 -7.84 -1.81 -4.25
N CYS A 267 -7.41 -0.63 -3.80
CA CYS A 267 -6.47 0.22 -4.51
C CYS A 267 -5.07 0.03 -3.89
N SER A 268 -4.23 -0.74 -4.57
CA SER A 268 -2.85 -1.02 -4.15
C SER A 268 -1.94 -1.16 -5.38
N SER A 269 -0.63 -1.08 -5.17
CA SER A 269 0.34 -1.22 -6.25
C SER A 269 0.66 -2.69 -6.50
N VAL A 270 0.65 -3.06 -7.77
CA VAL A 270 1.01 -4.38 -8.28
C VAL A 270 2.08 -4.24 -9.36
N TYR A 271 2.84 -5.30 -9.56
CA TYR A 271 3.86 -5.34 -10.59
C TYR A 271 3.22 -5.37 -11.98
N LEU A 272 3.75 -4.55 -12.88
CA LEU A 272 3.51 -4.62 -14.31
C LEU A 272 4.88 -4.74 -15.00
N GLY A 273 5.13 -5.85 -15.65
CA GLY A 273 6.41 -6.14 -16.29
C GLY A 273 6.53 -7.58 -16.72
N LYS A 274 7.66 -7.90 -17.32
CA LYS A 274 8.05 -9.25 -17.71
C LYS A 274 9.48 -9.53 -17.24
N ASP A 275 9.73 -10.74 -16.76
CA ASP A 275 11.06 -11.22 -16.38
C ASP A 275 11.84 -10.25 -15.46
N PHE A 276 11.15 -9.65 -14.48
CA PHE A 276 11.67 -8.64 -13.55
C PHE A 276 12.01 -7.27 -14.19
N ASP A 277 11.75 -7.10 -15.48
CA ASP A 277 11.83 -5.80 -16.16
C ASP A 277 10.45 -5.14 -16.18
N GLY A 278 10.24 -4.21 -15.24
CA GLY A 278 8.96 -3.53 -15.03
C GLY A 278 8.96 -2.64 -13.79
N ALA A 279 7.77 -2.16 -13.45
CA ALA A 279 7.54 -1.32 -12.29
C ALA A 279 6.26 -1.71 -11.54
N PHE A 280 6.16 -1.27 -10.29
CA PHE A 280 4.91 -1.35 -9.54
C PHE A 280 4.06 -0.13 -9.86
N LEU A 281 2.77 -0.35 -10.10
CA LEU A 281 1.81 0.69 -10.40
C LEU A 281 0.57 0.52 -9.52
N GLY A 282 0.14 1.59 -8.92
CA GLY A 282 -1.12 1.63 -8.18
C GLY A 282 -2.32 1.52 -9.12
N ILE A 283 -3.19 0.56 -8.84
CA ILE A 283 -4.40 0.29 -9.61
C ILE A 283 -5.39 -0.50 -8.76
N LYS A 284 -6.66 -0.51 -9.13
CA LYS A 284 -7.67 -1.38 -8.49
C LYS A 284 -7.43 -2.83 -8.88
N ASN A 285 -7.27 -3.68 -7.86
CA ASN A 285 -6.91 -5.08 -8.03
C ASN A 285 -7.38 -5.92 -6.83
N ARG A 286 -7.33 -7.24 -6.96
CA ARG A 286 -7.61 -8.20 -5.87
C ARG A 286 -6.77 -9.47 -6.02
N ILE A 287 -6.79 -10.31 -4.99
CA ILE A 287 -6.27 -11.67 -5.03
C ILE A 287 -7.46 -12.63 -5.05
N THR A 288 -7.51 -13.51 -6.02
CA THR A 288 -8.55 -14.52 -6.14
C THR A 288 -8.26 -15.73 -5.24
N ASP A 289 -9.25 -16.60 -5.04
CA ASP A 289 -9.15 -17.77 -4.14
C ASP A 289 -7.99 -18.74 -4.52
N ASP A 290 -7.58 -18.78 -5.79
CA ASP A 290 -6.44 -19.58 -6.25
C ASP A 290 -5.08 -18.86 -6.11
N GLY A 291 -5.06 -17.66 -5.56
CA GLY A 291 -3.88 -16.83 -5.37
C GLY A 291 -3.47 -15.98 -6.58
N THR A 292 -4.26 -15.95 -7.65
CA THR A 292 -3.99 -15.09 -8.80
C THR A 292 -4.29 -13.63 -8.46
N VAL A 293 -3.42 -12.71 -8.89
CA VAL A 293 -3.66 -11.27 -8.78
C VAL A 293 -4.44 -10.82 -10.00
N GLU A 294 -5.68 -10.42 -9.77
CA GLU A 294 -6.57 -9.87 -10.80
C GLU A 294 -6.52 -8.34 -10.76
N ILE A 295 -6.30 -7.73 -11.91
CA ILE A 295 -6.28 -6.28 -12.10
C ILE A 295 -7.59 -5.89 -12.80
N GLU A 296 -8.24 -4.80 -12.34
CA GLU A 296 -9.42 -4.29 -13.01
C GLU A 296 -9.03 -3.76 -14.40
N ASP A 297 -9.57 -4.41 -15.43
CA ASP A 297 -9.31 -4.03 -16.81
C ASP A 297 -10.52 -3.25 -17.36
N LEU A 298 -10.29 -1.97 -17.66
CA LEU A 298 -11.31 -1.03 -18.12
C LEU A 298 -10.88 -0.39 -19.43
N PRO A 299 -11.84 -0.08 -20.32
CA PRO A 299 -11.58 0.72 -21.52
C PRO A 299 -11.31 2.16 -21.13
N LEU A 300 -10.10 2.63 -21.37
CA LEU A 300 -9.64 3.97 -21.00
C LEU A 300 -9.71 4.94 -22.19
N PRO A 301 -10.24 6.16 -22.00
CA PRO A 301 -10.07 7.25 -22.96
C PRO A 301 -8.61 7.56 -23.23
N GLN A 302 -8.27 7.97 -24.45
CA GLN A 302 -6.88 8.14 -24.88
C GLN A 302 -6.06 9.05 -23.97
N LYS A 303 -6.59 10.25 -23.62
CA LYS A 303 -5.89 11.19 -22.73
C LYS A 303 -5.65 10.63 -21.31
N LEU A 304 -6.57 9.81 -20.80
CA LEU A 304 -6.41 9.15 -19.52
C LEU A 304 -5.31 8.09 -19.60
N TYR A 305 -5.33 7.27 -20.64
CA TYR A 305 -4.29 6.28 -20.88
C TYR A 305 -2.89 6.92 -20.96
N GLU A 306 -2.73 8.01 -21.71
CA GLU A 306 -1.46 8.72 -21.85
C GLU A 306 -0.91 9.22 -20.50
N ARG A 307 -1.76 9.67 -19.60
CA ARG A 307 -1.37 10.08 -18.24
C ARG A 307 -0.88 8.88 -17.42
N ILE A 308 -1.58 7.75 -17.49
CA ILE A 308 -1.19 6.52 -16.79
C ILE A 308 0.11 5.97 -17.37
N GLU A 309 0.25 5.97 -18.69
CA GLU A 309 1.47 5.56 -19.40
C GLU A 309 2.66 6.44 -19.00
N HIS A 310 2.47 7.77 -18.90
CA HIS A 310 3.50 8.69 -18.41
C HIS A 310 3.94 8.35 -16.99
N ALA A 311 2.99 8.14 -16.07
CA ALA A 311 3.27 7.74 -14.70
C ALA A 311 4.05 6.41 -14.63
N TYR A 312 3.64 5.42 -15.39
CA TYR A 312 4.31 4.13 -15.48
C TYR A 312 5.74 4.25 -16.02
N ASN A 313 5.92 5.00 -17.11
CA ASN A 313 7.24 5.24 -17.70
C ASN A 313 8.21 5.98 -16.75
N ASN A 314 7.71 6.82 -15.87
CA ASN A 314 8.53 7.46 -14.84
C ASN A 314 8.92 6.47 -13.73
N LEU A 315 8.04 5.56 -13.35
CA LEU A 315 8.36 4.48 -12.40
C LEU A 315 9.38 3.47 -12.95
N LEU A 316 9.39 3.23 -14.27
CA LEU A 316 10.40 2.38 -14.91
C LEU A 316 11.82 2.93 -14.74
N LYS A 317 11.99 4.27 -14.73
CA LYS A 317 13.30 4.94 -14.61
C LYS A 317 13.91 4.87 -13.22
N LEU A 318 13.12 4.57 -12.18
CA LEU A 318 13.53 4.41 -10.79
C LEU A 318 13.91 2.95 -10.49
#